data_fe3c4f59d741044d1163f61b5e14d496
#
_entry.id   fe3c4f59d741044d1163f61b5e14d496
#
_cell.length_a   1.000
_cell.length_b   1.000
_cell.length_c   1.000
_cell.angle_alpha   90.00
_cell.angle_beta   90.00
_cell.angle_gamma   90.00
#
_symmetry.space_group_name_H-M   'P 1'
#
loop_
_entity.id
_entity.type
_entity.pdbx_description
1 polymer ?
#
loop_
_entity_poly.entity_id
_entity_poly.type
_entity_poly.pdbx_seq_one_letter_code
_entity_poly.pdbx_strand_id
1 'polypeptide(L)'
;LVAFYGVHNDSGIRYRVSTNPENVSSWGPEQFRGTSQGSYSYPVPVTLSDYPGLTWLFNRRWVEGSGGGTRALSFRTSPDFGTVPAEISAYTDVWRVSGKIPYWRIAPDGVGSIHVFTTDMHPVQGQSSLYYFRADADPATGALTYRLPSGALITDTLPLGPSSVSQVYDGATTRCWVSDAGVDATGAPVCLWMRYPGNDGSQIEYWHARWAGSGWSNTKITNDGAGLYSPEVYYHGGMSFD
;
A
#
# COMPACT_ATOMS: atom_id res chain seq x y z
N LEU A 1 -0.01 22.44 2.90
CA LEU A 1 0.25 21.03 3.29
C LEU A 1 -1.02 20.39 3.80
N VAL A 2 -1.16 19.08 3.61
CA VAL A 2 -2.25 18.29 4.17
C VAL A 2 -1.65 17.15 4.99
N ALA A 3 -2.07 17.01 6.24
CA ALA A 3 -1.69 15.93 7.13
C ALA A 3 -2.86 14.97 7.28
N PHE A 4 -2.68 13.72 6.84
CA PHE A 4 -3.65 12.63 7.04
C PHE A 4 -3.26 11.79 8.24
N TYR A 5 -4.23 11.41 9.04
CA TYR A 5 -4.02 10.56 10.21
C TYR A 5 -5.30 9.82 10.59
N GLY A 6 -5.19 8.87 11.47
CA GLY A 6 -6.33 8.11 11.96
C GLY A 6 -5.94 7.19 13.11
N VAL A 7 -6.92 6.77 13.87
CA VAL A 7 -6.80 5.67 14.82
C VAL A 7 -6.89 4.37 14.04
N HIS A 8 -6.13 3.36 14.46
CA HIS A 8 -6.20 2.03 13.84
C HIS A 8 -7.64 1.49 13.92
N ASN A 9 -8.18 1.11 12.77
CA ASN A 9 -9.58 0.67 12.62
C ASN A 9 -10.64 1.73 12.99
N ASP A 10 -10.37 3.00 12.75
CA ASP A 10 -11.38 4.08 12.92
C ASP A 10 -12.45 4.00 11.84
N SER A 11 -13.59 4.63 12.10
CA SER A 11 -14.70 4.75 11.14
C SER A 11 -14.41 5.67 9.95
N GLY A 12 -13.25 6.30 9.90
CA GLY A 12 -12.82 7.16 8.79
C GLY A 12 -11.38 7.62 8.91
N ILE A 13 -11.00 8.47 7.97
CA ILE A 13 -9.70 9.13 7.92
C ILE A 13 -9.88 10.58 8.34
N ARG A 14 -8.96 11.08 9.16
CA ARG A 14 -8.90 12.47 9.60
C ARG A 14 -7.80 13.19 8.84
N TYR A 15 -8.00 14.47 8.63
CA TYR A 15 -6.95 15.31 8.06
C TYR A 15 -7.05 16.77 8.51
N ARG A 16 -5.95 17.47 8.39
CA ARG A 16 -5.87 18.93 8.55
C ARG A 16 -5.11 19.53 7.38
N VAL A 17 -5.47 20.75 7.06
CA VAL A 17 -4.76 21.56 6.05
C VAL A 17 -4.01 22.67 6.77
N SER A 18 -2.75 22.90 6.41
CA SER A 18 -2.01 24.05 6.96
C SER A 18 -2.66 25.36 6.55
N THR A 19 -2.67 26.35 7.46
CA THR A 19 -3.27 27.66 7.17
C THR A 19 -2.48 28.46 6.13
N ASN A 20 -1.18 28.17 6.01
CA ASN A 20 -0.32 28.75 4.99
C ASN A 20 0.41 27.63 4.23
N PRO A 21 0.66 27.80 2.92
CA PRO A 21 1.45 26.85 2.15
C PRO A 21 2.82 26.60 2.81
N GLU A 22 3.27 25.34 2.77
CA GLU A 22 4.59 24.90 3.25
C GLU A 22 4.92 25.26 4.71
N ASN A 23 3.91 25.56 5.52
CA ASN A 23 4.07 25.97 6.91
C ASN A 23 3.34 24.99 7.84
N VAL A 24 4.08 24.38 8.75
CA VAL A 24 3.57 23.40 9.73
C VAL A 24 3.25 24.03 11.10
N SER A 25 3.45 25.32 11.27
CA SER A 25 3.24 26.00 12.57
C SER A 25 1.77 26.25 12.91
N SER A 26 0.90 26.22 11.90
CA SER A 26 -0.53 26.48 12.07
C SER A 26 -1.38 25.62 11.15
N TRP A 27 -2.40 24.99 11.71
CA TRP A 27 -3.29 24.07 11.03
C TRP A 27 -4.73 24.51 11.18
N GLY A 28 -5.50 24.37 10.12
CA GLY A 28 -6.94 24.53 10.13
C GLY A 28 -7.65 23.48 11.00
N PRO A 29 -8.98 23.56 11.12
CA PRO A 29 -9.75 22.61 11.91
C PRO A 29 -9.62 21.19 11.37
N GLU A 30 -9.72 20.22 12.27
CA GLU A 30 -9.76 18.81 11.89
C GLU A 30 -10.98 18.52 10.99
N GLN A 31 -10.72 17.83 9.91
CA GLN A 31 -11.73 17.30 9.02
C GLN A 31 -11.81 15.78 9.20
N PHE A 32 -13.01 15.23 9.14
CA PHE A 32 -13.26 13.79 9.22
C PHE A 32 -13.94 13.30 7.95
N ARG A 33 -13.44 12.22 7.39
CA ARG A 33 -14.04 11.55 6.24
C ARG A 33 -14.18 10.07 6.53
N GLY A 34 -15.39 9.68 6.84
CA GLY A 34 -15.76 8.31 7.12
C GLY A 34 -17.12 7.98 6.54
N THR A 35 -17.47 6.72 6.62
CA THR A 35 -18.82 6.22 6.38
C THR A 35 -19.23 5.41 7.59
N SER A 36 -20.54 5.26 7.80
CA SER A 36 -21.09 4.38 8.85
C SER A 36 -20.69 2.90 8.66
N GLN A 37 -20.04 2.58 7.56
CA GLN A 37 -19.71 1.23 7.12
C GLN A 37 -18.22 1.04 6.97
N GLY A 38 -17.39 1.29 7.97
CA GLY A 38 -16.01 1.06 7.69
C GLY A 38 -15.08 1.15 8.88
N SER A 39 -14.09 0.32 8.83
CA SER A 39 -12.89 0.43 9.64
C SER A 39 -11.74 0.72 8.69
N TYR A 40 -11.08 1.86 8.89
CA TYR A 40 -10.03 2.39 8.04
C TYR A 40 -8.71 2.47 8.78
N SER A 41 -7.61 2.24 8.07
CA SER A 41 -6.26 2.37 8.61
C SER A 41 -5.29 2.74 7.49
N TYR A 42 -4.15 3.31 7.88
CA TYR A 42 -3.00 3.56 7.01
C TYR A 42 -3.33 4.44 5.79
N PRO A 43 -3.72 5.70 5.99
CA PRO A 43 -3.91 6.63 4.87
C PRO A 43 -2.57 6.92 4.19
N VAL A 44 -2.52 6.74 2.88
CA VAL A 44 -1.36 7.05 2.03
C VAL A 44 -1.84 7.95 0.90
N PRO A 45 -1.63 9.26 1.01
CA PRO A 45 -1.94 10.18 -0.08
C PRO A 45 -0.87 10.05 -1.17
N VAL A 46 -1.31 10.03 -2.42
CA VAL A 46 -0.46 10.02 -3.61
C VAL A 46 -0.87 11.16 -4.52
N THR A 47 0.11 11.95 -4.93
CA THR A 47 -0.03 12.98 -5.98
C THR A 47 0.96 12.67 -7.10
N LEU A 48 0.58 12.98 -8.33
CA LEU A 48 1.41 12.79 -9.51
C LEU A 48 1.50 14.11 -10.27
N SER A 49 2.67 14.42 -10.86
CA SER A 49 2.90 15.72 -11.52
C SER A 49 2.02 15.93 -12.74
N ASP A 50 1.65 14.87 -13.44
CA ASP A 50 0.75 14.93 -14.60
C ASP A 50 -0.70 15.26 -14.21
N TYR A 51 -1.01 15.26 -12.90
CA TYR A 51 -2.35 15.49 -12.36
C TYR A 51 -2.33 16.51 -11.23
N PRO A 52 -1.94 17.77 -11.52
CA PRO A 52 -1.93 18.80 -10.51
C PRO A 52 -3.34 19.02 -9.93
N GLY A 53 -3.43 18.97 -8.61
CA GLY A 53 -4.71 19.13 -7.90
C GLY A 53 -5.52 17.84 -7.70
N LEU A 54 -5.08 16.69 -8.20
CA LEU A 54 -5.70 15.40 -7.90
C LEU A 54 -4.86 14.61 -6.90
N THR A 55 -5.51 14.06 -5.89
CA THR A 55 -4.91 13.17 -4.91
C THR A 55 -5.65 11.85 -4.89
N TRP A 56 -4.91 10.75 -4.97
CA TRP A 56 -5.40 9.40 -4.67
C TRP A 56 -5.10 9.11 -3.20
N LEU A 57 -6.12 8.94 -2.38
CA LEU A 57 -5.97 8.56 -0.99
C LEU A 57 -6.18 7.05 -0.85
N PHE A 58 -5.07 6.32 -0.77
CA PHE A 58 -5.09 4.90 -0.48
C PHE A 58 -5.23 4.64 1.01
N ASN A 59 -5.90 3.55 1.35
CA ASN A 59 -6.03 3.11 2.73
C ASN A 59 -6.44 1.64 2.82
N ARG A 60 -6.31 1.06 4.00
CA ARG A 60 -6.88 -0.25 4.29
C ARG A 60 -8.30 -0.08 4.78
N ARG A 61 -9.22 -0.80 4.16
CA ARG A 61 -10.64 -0.76 4.49
C ARG A 61 -11.15 -2.15 4.90
N TRP A 62 -12.03 -2.20 5.88
CA TRP A 62 -12.81 -3.40 6.16
C TRP A 62 -13.85 -3.60 5.05
N VAL A 63 -14.00 -4.86 4.63
CA VAL A 63 -15.02 -5.27 3.66
C VAL A 63 -16.15 -5.97 4.41
N GLU A 64 -17.31 -5.35 4.47
CA GLU A 64 -18.49 -5.91 5.12
C GLU A 64 -19.00 -7.17 4.43
N GLY A 65 -19.66 -8.04 5.21
CA GLY A 65 -20.28 -9.28 4.68
C GLY A 65 -19.30 -10.37 4.31
N SER A 66 -17.99 -10.17 4.45
CA SER A 66 -16.97 -11.12 4.02
C SER A 66 -16.52 -12.13 5.10
N GLY A 67 -17.34 -12.37 6.13
CA GLY A 67 -17.02 -13.40 7.15
C GLY A 67 -15.71 -13.13 7.89
N GLY A 68 -15.72 -12.21 8.83
CA GLY A 68 -14.70 -12.05 9.87
C GLY A 68 -13.26 -11.82 9.40
N GLY A 69 -12.91 -10.62 8.98
CA GLY A 69 -11.50 -10.23 8.89
C GLY A 69 -10.96 -9.87 7.52
N THR A 70 -11.77 -9.86 6.45
CA THR A 70 -11.30 -9.39 5.15
C THR A 70 -11.02 -7.90 5.18
N ARG A 71 -9.82 -7.52 4.72
CA ARG A 71 -9.43 -6.14 4.46
C ARG A 71 -9.07 -5.98 2.98
N ALA A 72 -9.28 -4.79 2.45
CA ALA A 72 -8.89 -4.43 1.10
C ALA A 72 -7.91 -3.23 1.13
N LEU A 73 -6.97 -3.20 0.19
CA LEU A 73 -6.37 -1.96 -0.26
C LEU A 73 -7.40 -1.27 -1.13
N SER A 74 -7.81 -0.08 -0.71
CA SER A 74 -8.80 0.72 -1.41
C SER A 74 -8.26 2.11 -1.63
N PHE A 75 -8.75 2.80 -2.63
CA PHE A 75 -8.50 4.22 -2.80
C PHE A 75 -9.79 4.99 -3.08
N ARG A 76 -9.69 6.28 -2.94
CA ARG A 76 -10.62 7.29 -3.44
C ARG A 76 -9.85 8.50 -3.91
N THR A 77 -10.45 9.27 -4.79
CA THR A 77 -9.85 10.49 -5.33
C THR A 77 -10.52 11.73 -4.75
N SER A 78 -9.75 12.79 -4.65
CA SER A 78 -10.26 14.12 -4.36
C SER A 78 -9.49 15.14 -5.19
N PRO A 79 -10.17 16.06 -5.87
CA PRO A 79 -9.50 17.12 -6.60
C PRO A 79 -8.84 18.15 -5.67
N ASP A 80 -9.34 18.29 -4.44
CA ASP A 80 -8.79 19.22 -3.46
C ASP A 80 -9.20 18.81 -2.05
N PHE A 81 -8.25 18.37 -1.25
CA PHE A 81 -8.48 18.13 0.18
C PHE A 81 -8.51 19.43 1.00
N GLY A 82 -8.14 20.56 0.41
CA GLY A 82 -8.10 21.87 1.07
C GLY A 82 -9.41 22.63 1.05
N THR A 83 -10.19 22.49 0.00
CA THR A 83 -11.55 23.07 -0.08
C THR A 83 -12.56 21.96 0.23
N VAL A 84 -13.45 22.21 1.14
CA VAL A 84 -14.42 21.24 1.68
C VAL A 84 -15.15 20.50 0.55
N PRO A 85 -14.87 19.26 0.26
CA PRO A 85 -15.59 18.57 -0.77
C PRO A 85 -16.78 17.86 -0.16
N ALA A 86 -17.92 18.19 -0.65
CA ALA A 86 -19.08 17.33 -0.55
C ALA A 86 -18.88 15.99 -1.31
N GLU A 87 -17.86 15.88 -2.16
CA GLU A 87 -17.72 14.79 -3.12
C GLU A 87 -16.30 14.18 -3.13
N ILE A 88 -16.00 13.44 -2.08
CA ILE A 88 -14.96 12.41 -2.20
C ILE A 88 -15.61 11.22 -2.91
N SER A 89 -14.98 10.70 -3.97
CA SER A 89 -15.49 9.54 -4.71
C SER A 89 -15.77 8.35 -3.78
N ALA A 90 -16.64 7.45 -4.21
CA ALA A 90 -16.80 6.16 -3.55
C ALA A 90 -15.47 5.41 -3.49
N TYR A 91 -15.28 4.56 -2.47
CA TYR A 91 -14.11 3.71 -2.41
C TYR A 91 -14.08 2.68 -3.54
N THR A 92 -12.93 2.54 -4.15
CA THR A 92 -12.61 1.45 -5.08
C THR A 92 -11.66 0.47 -4.38
N ASP A 93 -12.07 -0.76 -4.19
CA ASP A 93 -11.19 -1.82 -3.72
C ASP A 93 -10.28 -2.25 -4.87
N VAL A 94 -8.97 -2.18 -4.65
CA VAL A 94 -7.97 -2.52 -5.68
C VAL A 94 -7.40 -3.91 -5.47
N TRP A 95 -7.08 -4.25 -4.22
CA TRP A 95 -6.50 -5.53 -3.85
C TRP A 95 -7.25 -6.15 -2.68
N ARG A 96 -7.60 -7.42 -2.80
CA ARG A 96 -8.31 -8.12 -1.73
C ARG A 96 -8.09 -9.64 -1.82
N VAL A 97 -7.88 -10.26 -0.67
CA VAL A 97 -7.93 -11.72 -0.51
C VAL A 97 -8.96 -12.04 0.58
N SER A 98 -9.91 -12.91 0.28
CA SER A 98 -11.01 -13.23 1.19
C SER A 98 -10.51 -13.82 2.51
N GLY A 99 -11.02 -13.33 3.63
CA GLY A 99 -10.61 -13.74 4.98
C GLY A 99 -9.20 -13.27 5.40
N LYS A 100 -8.55 -12.39 4.62
CA LYS A 100 -7.16 -11.99 4.84
C LYS A 100 -7.01 -10.49 5.09
N ILE A 101 -5.88 -10.15 5.72
CA ILE A 101 -5.48 -8.78 6.08
C ILE A 101 -4.19 -8.46 5.34
N PRO A 102 -4.24 -7.95 4.11
CA PRO A 102 -3.05 -7.57 3.35
C PRO A 102 -2.38 -6.34 3.94
N TYR A 103 -1.07 -6.22 3.66
CA TYR A 103 -0.27 -5.04 3.91
C TYR A 103 0.46 -4.64 2.64
N TRP A 104 0.71 -3.35 2.47
CA TRP A 104 1.31 -2.81 1.25
C TRP A 104 2.28 -1.68 1.52
N ARG A 105 3.07 -1.39 0.48
CA ARG A 105 3.81 -0.16 0.30
C ARG A 105 3.50 0.38 -1.09
N ILE A 106 3.43 1.69 -1.18
CA ILE A 106 3.08 2.41 -2.40
C ILE A 106 4.19 3.39 -2.70
N ALA A 107 4.69 3.37 -3.92
CA ALA A 107 5.69 4.28 -4.44
C ALA A 107 5.18 4.93 -5.73
N PRO A 108 4.81 6.21 -5.73
CA PRO A 108 4.59 6.93 -6.98
C PRO A 108 5.92 7.14 -7.69
N ASP A 109 5.92 7.09 -9.04
CA ASP A 109 7.07 7.49 -9.85
C ASP A 109 7.23 9.02 -9.93
N GLY A 110 6.29 9.76 -9.33
CA GLY A 110 6.22 11.22 -9.34
C GLY A 110 5.60 11.81 -10.60
N VAL A 111 5.34 11.02 -11.62
CA VAL A 111 4.83 11.47 -12.93
C VAL A 111 3.42 10.97 -13.17
N GLY A 112 3.22 9.73 -13.52
CA GLY A 112 1.94 9.19 -13.94
C GLY A 112 1.62 7.79 -13.42
N SER A 113 2.54 7.12 -12.71
CA SER A 113 2.38 5.74 -12.27
C SER A 113 2.53 5.58 -10.76
N ILE A 114 1.82 4.60 -10.24
CA ILE A 114 1.81 4.24 -8.82
C ILE A 114 2.18 2.76 -8.72
N HIS A 115 3.32 2.47 -8.13
CA HIS A 115 3.83 1.12 -7.89
C HIS A 115 3.33 0.60 -6.55
N VAL A 116 2.74 -0.58 -6.54
CA VAL A 116 2.17 -1.21 -5.34
C VAL A 116 2.82 -2.55 -5.10
N PHE A 117 3.46 -2.69 -3.94
CA PHE A 117 3.89 -3.97 -3.39
C PHE A 117 2.98 -4.35 -2.25
N THR A 118 2.43 -5.55 -2.28
CA THR A 118 1.42 -5.99 -1.31
C THR A 118 1.61 -7.44 -0.91
N THR A 119 1.28 -7.78 0.32
CA THR A 119 1.13 -9.16 0.73
C THR A 119 -0.32 -9.62 0.51
N ASP A 120 -0.53 -10.92 0.43
CA ASP A 120 -1.88 -11.51 0.43
C ASP A 120 -2.50 -11.50 1.83
N MET A 121 -1.67 -11.54 2.88
CA MET A 121 -2.13 -11.55 4.27
C MET A 121 -1.08 -10.99 5.23
N HIS A 122 -1.49 -10.76 6.47
CA HIS A 122 -0.57 -10.52 7.59
C HIS A 122 0.17 -11.83 7.93
N PRO A 123 1.50 -11.80 8.20
CA PRO A 123 2.25 -13.02 8.50
C PRO A 123 1.73 -13.81 9.72
N VAL A 124 1.03 -13.17 10.66
CA VAL A 124 0.38 -13.88 11.78
C VAL A 124 -0.75 -14.80 11.32
N GLN A 125 -1.38 -14.53 10.20
CA GLN A 125 -2.49 -15.31 9.68
C GLN A 125 -2.06 -16.59 8.93
N GLY A 126 -0.79 -16.67 8.53
CA GLY A 126 -0.28 -17.83 7.78
C GLY A 126 0.89 -17.52 6.88
N GLN A 127 1.08 -18.37 5.89
CA GLN A 127 2.13 -18.23 4.88
C GLN A 127 1.78 -17.09 3.93
N SER A 128 2.46 -15.94 4.14
CA SER A 128 2.24 -14.72 3.37
C SER A 128 3.22 -14.63 2.20
N SER A 129 2.70 -14.34 1.03
CA SER A 129 3.47 -14.08 -0.20
C SER A 129 3.48 -12.59 -0.53
N LEU A 130 4.44 -12.17 -1.35
CA LEU A 130 4.60 -10.79 -1.79
C LEU A 130 4.28 -10.66 -3.28
N TYR A 131 3.50 -9.64 -3.60
CA TYR A 131 2.98 -9.39 -4.95
C TYR A 131 3.23 -7.95 -5.37
N TYR A 132 3.17 -7.72 -6.68
CA TYR A 132 3.34 -6.42 -7.29
C TYR A 132 2.35 -6.20 -8.44
N PHE A 133 1.87 -4.98 -8.53
CA PHE A 133 1.23 -4.40 -9.71
C PHE A 133 1.51 -2.91 -9.79
N ARG A 134 1.33 -2.34 -10.99
CA ARG A 134 1.41 -0.90 -11.24
C ARG A 134 0.03 -0.38 -11.62
N ALA A 135 -0.30 0.80 -11.14
CA ALA A 135 -1.48 1.55 -11.56
C ALA A 135 -1.02 2.79 -12.34
N ASP A 136 -1.41 2.89 -13.60
CA ASP A 136 -1.13 4.06 -14.45
C ASP A 136 -2.38 4.92 -14.50
N ALA A 137 -2.25 6.21 -14.24
CA ALA A 137 -3.33 7.14 -14.31
C ALA A 137 -3.62 7.54 -15.78
N ASP A 138 -4.88 7.64 -16.15
CA ASP A 138 -5.31 8.14 -17.44
C ASP A 138 -5.22 9.68 -17.49
N PRO A 139 -4.48 10.27 -18.43
CA PRO A 139 -4.23 11.72 -18.44
C PRO A 139 -5.48 12.59 -18.59
N ALA A 140 -6.56 12.08 -19.12
CA ALA A 140 -7.78 12.85 -19.32
C ALA A 140 -8.75 12.76 -18.13
N THR A 141 -8.74 11.64 -17.40
CA THR A 141 -9.77 11.34 -16.41
C THR A 141 -9.23 11.09 -15.00
N GLY A 142 -7.94 10.81 -14.84
CA GLY A 142 -7.35 10.34 -13.58
C GLY A 142 -7.76 8.90 -13.19
N ALA A 143 -8.47 8.20 -14.07
CA ALA A 143 -8.82 6.80 -13.85
C ALA A 143 -7.56 5.92 -13.87
N LEU A 144 -7.54 4.88 -13.01
CA LEU A 144 -6.39 3.99 -12.91
C LEU A 144 -6.58 2.76 -13.80
N THR A 145 -5.56 2.45 -14.59
CA THR A 145 -5.41 1.18 -15.29
C THR A 145 -4.27 0.38 -14.67
N TYR A 146 -4.41 -0.95 -14.62
CA TYR A 146 -3.47 -1.79 -13.87
C TYR A 146 -2.60 -2.60 -14.80
N ARG A 147 -1.30 -2.74 -14.46
CA ARG A 147 -0.31 -3.44 -15.27
C ARG A 147 0.60 -4.34 -14.46
N LEU A 148 1.08 -5.37 -15.12
CA LEU A 148 2.20 -6.19 -14.66
C LEU A 148 3.53 -5.41 -14.76
N PRO A 149 4.62 -5.83 -14.11
CA PRO A 149 5.91 -5.16 -14.19
C PRO A 149 6.51 -5.16 -15.60
N SER A 150 6.08 -6.08 -16.45
CA SER A 150 6.43 -6.10 -17.89
C SER A 150 5.74 -5.01 -18.71
N GLY A 151 4.78 -4.27 -18.14
CA GLY A 151 3.94 -3.31 -18.84
C GLY A 151 2.64 -3.91 -19.39
N ALA A 152 2.47 -5.24 -19.36
CA ALA A 152 1.25 -5.88 -19.85
C ALA A 152 0.03 -5.44 -19.02
N LEU A 153 -1.07 -5.15 -19.73
CA LEU A 153 -2.33 -4.74 -19.11
C LEU A 153 -2.94 -5.90 -18.29
N ILE A 154 -3.39 -5.60 -17.09
CA ILE A 154 -4.23 -6.49 -16.29
C ILE A 154 -5.68 -6.19 -16.66
N THR A 155 -6.38 -7.18 -17.19
CA THR A 155 -7.78 -7.05 -17.65
C THR A 155 -8.78 -7.61 -16.67
N ASP A 156 -8.31 -8.13 -15.54
CA ASP A 156 -9.16 -8.68 -14.50
C ASP A 156 -10.01 -7.58 -13.85
N THR A 157 -11.21 -7.97 -13.43
CA THR A 157 -12.10 -7.05 -12.70
C THR A 157 -11.59 -6.80 -11.28
N LEU A 158 -11.76 -5.58 -10.81
CA LEU A 158 -11.44 -5.22 -9.43
C LEU A 158 -12.38 -5.91 -8.41
N PRO A 159 -11.90 -6.25 -7.24
CA PRO A 159 -10.52 -6.12 -6.77
C PRO A 159 -9.61 -7.22 -7.36
N LEU A 160 -8.35 -6.86 -7.61
CA LEU A 160 -7.30 -7.80 -8.01
C LEU A 160 -7.00 -8.79 -6.87
N GLY A 161 -6.49 -9.95 -7.24
CA GLY A 161 -6.03 -11.00 -6.33
C GLY A 161 -4.71 -11.61 -6.76
N PRO A 162 -4.18 -12.61 -6.03
CA PRO A 162 -2.87 -13.21 -6.31
C PRO A 162 -2.68 -13.74 -7.74
N SER A 163 -3.73 -14.25 -8.39
CA SER A 163 -3.67 -14.75 -9.75
C SER A 163 -3.61 -13.67 -10.84
N SER A 164 -3.98 -12.42 -10.50
CA SER A 164 -4.07 -11.30 -11.44
C SER A 164 -2.76 -10.54 -11.59
N VAL A 165 -1.82 -10.70 -10.67
CA VAL A 165 -0.67 -9.81 -10.51
C VAL A 165 0.66 -10.59 -10.52
N SER A 166 1.78 -9.87 -10.47
CA SER A 166 3.10 -10.50 -10.46
C SER A 166 3.49 -10.93 -9.04
N GLN A 167 3.83 -12.18 -8.85
CA GLN A 167 4.38 -12.68 -7.58
C GLN A 167 5.86 -12.33 -7.49
N VAL A 168 6.23 -11.58 -6.46
CA VAL A 168 7.61 -11.16 -6.16
C VAL A 168 8.33 -12.23 -5.36
N TYR A 169 7.62 -12.80 -4.38
CA TYR A 169 8.11 -13.87 -3.52
C TYR A 169 6.98 -14.84 -3.17
N ASP A 170 7.25 -16.14 -3.29
CA ASP A 170 6.34 -17.20 -2.88
C ASP A 170 6.56 -17.54 -1.40
N GLY A 171 5.59 -17.19 -0.59
CA GLY A 171 5.60 -17.42 0.85
C GLY A 171 5.09 -18.80 1.29
N ALA A 172 4.86 -19.74 0.37
CA ALA A 172 4.27 -21.04 0.67
C ALA A 172 5.02 -21.83 1.76
N THR A 173 6.32 -21.65 1.88
CA THR A 173 7.15 -22.30 2.90
C THR A 173 7.66 -21.36 3.99
N THR A 174 7.79 -20.08 3.69
CA THR A 174 8.39 -19.11 4.60
C THR A 174 7.69 -17.78 4.46
N ARG A 175 7.13 -17.27 5.55
CA ARG A 175 6.35 -16.03 5.59
C ARG A 175 7.20 -14.83 5.21
N CYS A 176 6.54 -13.81 4.69
CA CYS A 176 7.17 -12.52 4.39
C CYS A 176 6.30 -11.34 4.79
N TRP A 177 6.93 -10.15 4.83
CA TRP A 177 6.24 -8.88 4.98
C TRP A 177 6.96 -7.80 4.18
N VAL A 178 6.21 -6.82 3.65
CA VAL A 178 6.79 -5.69 2.91
C VAL A 178 7.19 -4.56 3.87
N SER A 179 8.36 -3.97 3.65
CA SER A 179 8.88 -2.83 4.43
C SER A 179 8.75 -1.50 3.70
N ASP A 180 9.26 -1.45 2.47
CA ASP A 180 9.24 -0.23 1.67
C ASP A 180 9.16 -0.54 0.18
N ALA A 181 8.81 0.46 -0.61
CA ALA A 181 8.68 0.36 -2.07
C ALA A 181 9.31 1.58 -2.74
N GLY A 182 9.85 1.39 -3.91
CA GLY A 182 10.49 2.44 -4.70
C GLY A 182 10.52 2.13 -6.18
N VAL A 183 11.11 3.07 -6.91
CA VAL A 183 11.46 2.93 -8.32
C VAL A 183 12.94 3.33 -8.44
N ASP A 184 13.75 2.49 -9.03
CA ASP A 184 15.16 2.81 -9.21
C ASP A 184 15.41 3.83 -10.34
N ALA A 185 16.64 4.28 -10.47
CA ALA A 185 17.04 5.27 -11.50
C ALA A 185 16.78 4.82 -12.94
N THR A 186 16.50 3.54 -13.18
CA THR A 186 16.16 3.00 -14.51
C THR A 186 14.65 2.90 -14.73
N GLY A 187 13.83 3.27 -13.74
CA GLY A 187 12.38 3.10 -13.75
C GLY A 187 11.91 1.69 -13.36
N ALA A 188 12.81 0.81 -12.91
CA ALA A 188 12.41 -0.52 -12.48
C ALA A 188 11.83 -0.48 -11.05
N PRO A 189 10.70 -1.18 -10.79
CA PRO A 189 10.15 -1.27 -9.45
C PRO A 189 11.06 -2.08 -8.53
N VAL A 190 11.24 -1.57 -7.31
CA VAL A 190 12.06 -2.17 -6.26
C VAL A 190 11.29 -2.18 -4.94
N CYS A 191 11.57 -3.17 -4.08
CA CYS A 191 11.06 -3.13 -2.71
C CYS A 191 12.04 -3.72 -1.71
N LEU A 192 11.88 -3.29 -0.47
CA LEU A 192 12.51 -3.87 0.71
C LEU A 192 11.46 -4.71 1.44
N TRP A 193 11.84 -5.93 1.80
CA TRP A 193 10.92 -6.85 2.43
C TRP A 193 11.64 -7.78 3.41
N MET A 194 10.89 -8.41 4.28
CA MET A 194 11.39 -9.34 5.28
C MET A 194 10.90 -10.75 4.99
N ARG A 195 11.76 -11.71 5.30
CA ARG A 195 11.48 -13.13 5.36
C ARG A 195 11.67 -13.62 6.78
N TYR A 196 10.85 -14.55 7.21
CA TYR A 196 10.85 -15.10 8.57
C TYR A 196 11.21 -16.60 8.54
N PRO A 197 12.51 -16.96 8.52
CA PRO A 197 12.93 -18.37 8.65
C PRO A 197 12.32 -19.00 9.91
N GLY A 198 11.82 -20.25 9.79
CA GLY A 198 11.12 -20.89 10.90
C GLY A 198 9.65 -20.48 11.09
N ASN A 199 9.19 -19.37 10.48
CA ASN A 199 7.82 -18.86 10.55
C ASN A 199 7.31 -18.47 11.96
N ASP A 200 8.20 -18.24 12.88
CA ASP A 200 7.92 -17.93 14.30
C ASP A 200 8.42 -16.55 14.76
N GLY A 201 9.02 -15.77 13.84
CA GLY A 201 9.58 -14.46 14.15
C GLY A 201 10.86 -14.48 14.98
N SER A 202 11.43 -15.66 15.26
CA SER A 202 12.70 -15.79 16.00
C SER A 202 13.90 -15.34 15.16
N GLN A 203 13.75 -15.32 13.85
CA GLN A 203 14.74 -14.85 12.90
C GLN A 203 14.05 -13.99 11.83
N ILE A 204 14.70 -12.90 11.49
CA ILE A 204 14.26 -11.98 10.44
C ILE A 204 15.40 -11.79 9.46
N GLU A 205 15.13 -11.99 8.20
CA GLU A 205 16.02 -11.68 7.11
C GLU A 205 15.50 -10.49 6.34
N TYR A 206 16.37 -9.56 6.01
CA TYR A 206 16.07 -8.40 5.18
C TYR A 206 16.50 -8.64 3.75
N TRP A 207 15.59 -8.37 2.81
CA TRP A 207 15.74 -8.64 1.40
C TRP A 207 15.40 -7.42 0.55
N HIS A 208 16.06 -7.34 -0.58
CA HIS A 208 15.75 -6.41 -1.67
C HIS A 208 15.23 -7.20 -2.86
N ALA A 209 14.11 -6.76 -3.44
CA ALA A 209 13.58 -7.26 -4.69
C ALA A 209 13.66 -6.17 -5.76
N ARG A 210 14.02 -6.56 -6.99
CA ARG A 210 14.09 -5.69 -8.17
C ARG A 210 13.53 -6.42 -9.38
N TRP A 211 12.74 -5.75 -10.19
CA TRP A 211 12.34 -6.27 -11.48
C TRP A 211 13.50 -6.21 -12.48
N ALA A 212 13.90 -7.34 -13.04
CA ALA A 212 15.04 -7.47 -13.96
C ALA A 212 14.63 -7.55 -15.44
N GLY A 213 13.40 -7.11 -15.77
CA GLY A 213 12.88 -7.12 -17.14
C GLY A 213 12.09 -8.38 -17.50
N SER A 214 12.48 -9.54 -16.99
CA SER A 214 11.80 -10.82 -17.25
C SER A 214 11.39 -11.58 -15.98
N GLY A 215 11.86 -11.13 -14.82
CA GLY A 215 11.58 -11.76 -13.52
C GLY A 215 12.06 -10.91 -12.37
N TRP A 216 11.70 -11.31 -11.16
CA TRP A 216 12.16 -10.68 -9.94
C TRP A 216 13.52 -11.24 -9.50
N SER A 217 14.46 -10.33 -9.26
CA SER A 217 15.73 -10.63 -8.59
C SER A 217 15.58 -10.34 -7.11
N ASN A 218 15.70 -11.36 -6.27
CA ASN A 218 15.63 -11.24 -4.82
C ASN A 218 17.03 -11.43 -4.22
N THR A 219 17.54 -10.41 -3.53
CA THR A 219 18.88 -10.41 -2.91
C THR A 219 18.74 -10.20 -1.41
N LYS A 220 19.33 -11.10 -0.63
CA LYS A 220 19.41 -10.94 0.82
C LYS A 220 20.39 -9.83 1.17
N ILE A 221 19.97 -8.90 2.02
CA ILE A 221 20.79 -7.79 2.50
C ILE A 221 21.49 -8.21 3.78
N THR A 222 20.74 -8.65 4.78
CA THR A 222 21.27 -8.99 6.10
C THR A 222 20.33 -9.90 6.89
N ASN A 223 20.84 -10.43 8.00
CA ASN A 223 19.99 -11.01 9.05
C ASN A 223 19.80 -9.97 10.14
N ASP A 224 18.61 -9.97 10.71
CA ASP A 224 18.34 -9.35 12.01
C ASP A 224 18.11 -10.46 13.04
N GLY A 225 18.04 -10.08 14.31
CA GLY A 225 17.75 -11.01 15.38
C GLY A 225 16.32 -11.53 15.38
N ALA A 226 15.59 -11.22 16.44
CA ALA A 226 14.19 -11.59 16.63
C ALA A 226 13.27 -10.39 16.46
N GLY A 227 11.96 -10.65 16.37
CA GLY A 227 10.93 -9.61 16.36
C GLY A 227 11.03 -8.68 17.58
N LEU A 228 10.74 -7.40 17.35
CA LEU A 228 10.91 -6.33 18.36
C LEU A 228 9.82 -6.30 19.43
N TYR A 229 8.70 -6.98 19.19
CA TYR A 229 7.52 -6.88 20.07
C TYR A 229 6.95 -8.26 20.36
N SER A 230 7.03 -8.68 21.61
CA SER A 230 6.70 -10.04 22.04
C SER A 230 5.27 -10.51 21.72
N PRO A 231 4.20 -9.71 21.81
CA PRO A 231 2.87 -10.14 21.38
C PRO A 231 2.71 -10.26 19.88
N GLU A 232 3.54 -9.57 19.08
CA GLU A 232 3.53 -9.61 17.62
C GLU A 232 4.97 -9.85 17.12
N VAL A 233 5.33 -11.11 17.02
CA VAL A 233 6.70 -11.55 16.73
C VAL A 233 7.20 -11.20 15.33
N TYR A 234 6.31 -10.76 14.44
CA TYR A 234 6.68 -10.34 13.08
C TYR A 234 6.99 -8.85 12.95
N TYR A 235 6.83 -8.06 14.02
CA TYR A 235 7.29 -6.67 14.00
C TYR A 235 8.81 -6.58 13.99
N HIS A 236 9.34 -5.69 13.17
CA HIS A 236 10.76 -5.51 12.87
C HIS A 236 11.14 -4.02 12.86
N GLY A 237 12.44 -3.73 12.80
CA GLY A 237 12.96 -2.35 12.78
C GLY A 237 12.63 -1.56 11.52
N GLY A 238 12.20 -2.23 10.47
CA GLY A 238 11.94 -1.61 9.17
C GLY A 238 13.22 -1.37 8.36
N MET A 239 12.99 -1.12 7.09
CA MET A 239 13.98 -0.62 6.12
C MET A 239 13.28 0.44 5.28
N SER A 240 14.03 1.42 4.78
CA SER A 240 13.54 2.41 3.82
C SER A 240 14.59 2.67 2.74
N PHE A 241 14.12 3.10 1.58
CA PHE A 241 14.97 3.70 0.55
C PHE A 241 15.26 5.17 0.92
N ASP A 242 16.44 5.66 0.52
CA ASP A 242 16.80 7.08 0.60
C ASP A 242 16.25 7.83 -0.61
#